data_036a3a28bc6b12a82d8c627c64d07f43
#
_entry.id   036a3a28bc6b12a82d8c627c64d07f43
#
_cell.length_a   1.000
_cell.length_b   1.000
_cell.length_c   1.000
_cell.angle_alpha   90.00
_cell.angle_beta   90.00
_cell.angle_gamma   90.00
#
_symmetry.space_group_name_H-M   'P 1'
#
loop_
_entity.id
_entity.type
_entity.pdbx_description
1 polymer ?
#
loop_
_entity_poly.entity_id
_entity_poly.type
_entity_poly.pdbx_seq_one_letter_code
_entity_poly.pdbx_strand_id
1 'polypeptide(L)'
;MKYSLVTGGSRGLGRAVCLKLAQMGIPVIINYQSNEKAAEEVRDMIIAQGGQASLMKFNVADKDQVSAALEAWEKEHPDDYIAYLVNNAGIRRDNVMFMMPDEDWHSVIDVTLNGFFYVTRHLLPKMMMRRHGGRIVNMTS
;
A
#
# COMPACT_ATOMS: atom_id res chain seq x y z
N MET A 1 2.39 -12.18 14.09
CA MET A 1 2.68 -10.74 14.14
C MET A 1 1.77 -10.01 13.18
N LYS A 2 1.39 -8.81 13.52
CA LYS A 2 0.54 -7.95 12.70
C LYS A 2 1.39 -6.95 11.95
N TYR A 3 1.24 -6.92 10.64
CA TYR A 3 1.96 -5.99 9.76
C TYR A 3 1.01 -4.89 9.24
N SER A 4 1.59 -3.79 8.81
CA SER A 4 0.89 -2.78 8.05
C SER A 4 1.37 -2.77 6.60
N LEU A 5 0.47 -2.47 5.69
CA LEU A 5 0.78 -2.24 4.28
C LEU A 5 0.32 -0.84 3.91
N VAL A 6 1.23 -0.06 3.34
CA VAL A 6 0.93 1.29 2.84
C VAL A 6 1.15 1.29 1.34
N THR A 7 0.07 1.46 0.57
CA THR A 7 0.22 1.58 -0.89
C THR A 7 0.71 2.99 -1.23
N GLY A 8 1.64 3.07 -2.18
CA GLY A 8 2.26 4.35 -2.53
C GLY A 8 3.06 4.95 -1.39
N GLY A 9 3.77 4.12 -0.62
CA GLY A 9 4.46 4.52 0.60
C GLY A 9 5.82 5.17 0.43
N SER A 10 6.31 5.34 -0.80
CA SER A 10 7.69 5.80 -1.05
C SER A 10 7.89 7.30 -0.99
N ARG A 11 6.82 8.08 -1.00
CA ARG A 11 6.89 9.55 -1.00
C ARG A 11 5.61 10.19 -0.43
N GLY A 12 5.67 11.50 -0.19
CA GLY A 12 4.52 12.30 0.22
C GLY A 12 3.85 11.81 1.48
N LEU A 13 2.52 11.78 1.48
CA LEU A 13 1.71 11.34 2.62
C LEU A 13 1.97 9.87 2.96
N GLY A 14 2.12 9.01 1.95
CA GLY A 14 2.41 7.61 2.18
C GLY A 14 3.70 7.39 2.94
N ARG A 15 4.75 8.13 2.60
CA ARG A 15 6.02 8.11 3.33
C ARG A 15 5.83 8.52 4.78
N ALA A 16 5.11 9.61 5.03
CA ALA A 16 4.84 10.10 6.39
C ALA A 16 4.07 9.06 7.22
N VAL A 17 3.09 8.40 6.60
CA VAL A 17 2.32 7.32 7.23
C VAL A 17 3.23 6.14 7.59
N CYS A 18 4.11 5.72 6.69
CA CYS A 18 5.06 4.64 6.96
C CYS A 18 5.95 4.95 8.17
N LEU A 19 6.48 6.17 8.22
CA LEU A 19 7.32 6.59 9.35
C LEU A 19 6.54 6.59 10.66
N LYS A 20 5.31 7.06 10.63
CA LYS A 20 4.46 7.11 11.83
C LYS A 20 4.10 5.71 12.33
N LEU A 21 3.70 4.81 11.44
CA LEU A 21 3.38 3.44 11.82
C LEU A 21 4.58 2.74 12.45
N ALA A 22 5.77 2.94 11.88
CA ALA A 22 6.99 2.38 12.44
C ALA A 22 7.30 2.93 13.82
N GLN A 23 7.08 4.22 14.07
CA GLN A 23 7.23 4.83 15.40
C GLN A 23 6.29 4.22 16.42
N MET A 24 5.12 3.78 15.98
CA MET A 24 4.13 3.10 16.83
C MET A 24 4.49 1.63 17.11
N GLY A 25 5.63 1.15 16.61
CA GLY A 25 6.06 -0.22 16.79
C GLY A 25 5.42 -1.22 15.84
N ILE A 26 4.79 -0.76 14.77
CA ILE A 26 4.12 -1.62 13.79
C ILE A 26 5.07 -1.87 12.61
N PRO A 27 5.39 -3.14 12.27
CA PRO A 27 6.16 -3.44 11.07
C PRO A 27 5.44 -2.93 9.80
N VAL A 28 6.18 -2.28 8.92
CA VAL A 28 5.61 -1.62 7.74
C VAL A 28 6.09 -2.30 6.47
N ILE A 29 5.14 -2.62 5.60
CA ILE A 29 5.40 -3.03 4.22
C ILE A 29 5.14 -1.81 3.35
N ILE A 30 6.18 -1.35 2.66
CA ILE A 30 6.14 -0.17 1.81
C ILE A 30 5.89 -0.62 0.39
N ASN A 31 4.69 -0.37 -0.13
CA ASN A 31 4.41 -0.62 -1.54
C ASN A 31 4.91 0.53 -2.39
N TYR A 32 5.49 0.18 -3.52
CA TYR A 32 5.89 1.13 -4.57
C TYR A 32 5.70 0.48 -5.93
N GLN A 33 5.59 1.31 -6.97
CA GLN A 33 5.43 0.82 -8.34
C GLN A 33 6.74 0.82 -9.13
N SER A 34 7.46 1.93 -9.15
CA SER A 34 8.64 2.10 -10.00
C SER A 34 9.85 2.74 -9.33
N ASN A 35 9.64 3.61 -8.35
CA ASN A 35 10.75 4.33 -7.71
C ASN A 35 11.29 3.54 -6.51
N GLU A 36 12.08 2.51 -6.81
CA GLU A 36 12.68 1.65 -5.80
C GLU A 36 13.60 2.42 -4.86
N LYS A 37 14.38 3.34 -5.40
CA LYS A 37 15.33 4.13 -4.59
C LYS A 37 14.59 4.94 -3.52
N ALA A 38 13.50 5.58 -3.85
CA ALA A 38 12.69 6.33 -2.88
C ALA A 38 12.11 5.40 -1.80
N ALA A 39 11.66 4.21 -2.20
CA ALA A 39 11.15 3.22 -1.25
C ALA A 39 12.25 2.70 -0.33
N GLU A 40 13.44 2.45 -0.85
CA GLU A 40 14.61 2.06 -0.05
C GLU A 40 15.00 3.12 0.96
N GLU A 41 14.93 4.39 0.60
CA GLU A 41 15.22 5.50 1.51
C GLU A 41 14.27 5.49 2.72
N VAL A 42 12.99 5.27 2.48
CA VAL A 42 11.98 5.20 3.56
C VAL A 42 12.25 3.98 4.45
N ARG A 43 12.52 2.82 3.86
CA ARG A 43 12.87 1.61 4.60
C ARG A 43 14.09 1.85 5.49
N ASP A 44 15.15 2.42 4.93
CA ASP A 44 16.41 2.63 5.64
C ASP A 44 16.23 3.63 6.79
N MET A 45 15.43 4.66 6.60
CA MET A 45 15.08 5.60 7.69
C MET A 45 14.38 4.90 8.84
N ILE A 46 13.43 4.01 8.53
CA ILE A 46 12.70 3.26 9.56
C ILE A 46 13.64 2.33 10.32
N ILE A 47 14.48 1.60 9.61
CA ILE A 47 15.45 0.68 10.22
C ILE A 47 16.45 1.45 11.09
N ALA A 48 16.93 2.60 10.63
CA ALA A 48 17.86 3.43 11.40
C ALA A 48 17.25 3.94 12.72
N GLN A 49 15.93 4.05 12.79
CA GLN A 49 15.21 4.47 13.99
C GLN A 49 14.77 3.29 14.88
N GLY A 50 15.22 2.08 14.55
CA GLY A 50 14.90 0.87 15.32
C GLY A 50 13.59 0.20 14.94
N GLY A 51 12.92 0.64 13.88
CA GLY A 51 11.69 0.02 13.38
C GLY A 51 11.96 -1.12 12.40
N GLN A 52 10.87 -1.73 11.92
CA GLN A 52 10.91 -2.79 10.92
C GLN A 52 10.19 -2.34 9.66
N ALA A 53 10.83 -2.50 8.53
CA ALA A 53 10.25 -2.16 7.24
C ALA A 53 10.76 -3.10 6.15
N SER A 54 9.90 -3.35 5.19
CA SER A 54 10.23 -4.12 3.98
C SER A 54 9.55 -3.48 2.78
N LEU A 55 9.99 -3.86 1.60
CA LEU A 55 9.46 -3.33 0.34
C LEU A 55 8.61 -4.37 -0.36
N MET A 56 7.58 -3.90 -1.06
CA MET A 56 6.73 -4.75 -1.88
C MET A 56 6.38 -4.01 -3.16
N LYS A 57 6.94 -4.47 -4.28
CA LYS A 57 6.71 -3.87 -5.58
C LYS A 57 5.47 -4.44 -6.25
N PHE A 58 4.51 -3.59 -6.55
CA PHE A 58 3.41 -3.92 -7.45
C PHE A 58 2.68 -2.64 -7.87
N ASN A 59 2.05 -2.71 -9.02
CA ASN A 59 1.12 -1.68 -9.49
C ASN A 59 -0.27 -2.00 -8.95
N VAL A 60 -0.84 -1.11 -8.14
CA VAL A 60 -2.17 -1.33 -7.53
C VAL A 60 -3.27 -1.47 -8.58
N ALA A 61 -3.10 -0.88 -9.77
CA ALA A 61 -4.07 -0.98 -10.86
C ALA A 61 -4.01 -2.32 -11.61
N ASP A 62 -3.00 -3.13 -11.35
CA ASP A 62 -2.83 -4.44 -11.98
C ASP A 62 -3.21 -5.54 -10.99
N LYS A 63 -4.38 -6.12 -11.19
CA LYS A 63 -4.93 -7.16 -10.33
C LYS A 63 -3.98 -8.34 -10.14
N ASP A 64 -3.32 -8.78 -11.21
CA ASP A 64 -2.44 -9.95 -11.15
C ASP A 64 -1.16 -9.65 -10.38
N GLN A 65 -0.59 -8.46 -10.54
CA GLN A 65 0.56 -8.04 -9.74
C GLN A 65 0.22 -7.95 -8.25
N VAL A 66 -0.94 -7.40 -7.92
CA VAL A 66 -1.42 -7.32 -6.53
C VAL A 66 -1.52 -8.71 -5.92
N SER A 67 -2.21 -9.62 -6.59
CA SER A 67 -2.38 -11.01 -6.11
C SER A 67 -1.05 -11.72 -5.95
N ALA A 68 -0.18 -11.64 -6.95
CA ALA A 68 1.11 -12.33 -6.93
C ALA A 68 2.01 -11.84 -5.77
N ALA A 69 2.09 -10.53 -5.57
CA ALA A 69 2.93 -9.96 -4.51
C ALA A 69 2.41 -10.33 -3.11
N LEU A 70 1.11 -10.22 -2.90
CA LEU A 70 0.51 -10.52 -1.59
C LEU A 70 0.56 -12.02 -1.28
N GLU A 71 0.29 -12.88 -2.26
CA GLU A 71 0.38 -14.33 -2.07
C GLU A 71 1.81 -14.77 -1.77
N ALA A 72 2.81 -14.20 -2.45
CA ALA A 72 4.21 -14.49 -2.16
C ALA A 72 4.59 -14.12 -0.74
N TRP A 73 4.17 -12.93 -0.29
CA TRP A 73 4.41 -12.49 1.07
C TRP A 73 3.75 -13.42 2.10
N GLU A 74 2.51 -13.81 1.84
CA GLU A 74 1.76 -14.69 2.73
C GLU A 74 2.40 -16.07 2.88
N LYS A 75 2.98 -16.61 1.81
CA LYS A 75 3.71 -17.89 1.86
C LYS A 75 4.96 -17.80 2.72
N GLU A 76 5.64 -16.66 2.69
CA GLU A 76 6.84 -16.44 3.50
C GLU A 76 6.52 -16.14 4.96
N HIS A 77 5.28 -15.75 5.26
CA HIS A 77 4.84 -15.33 6.58
C HIS A 77 3.57 -16.08 7.02
N PRO A 78 3.62 -17.42 7.14
CA PRO A 78 2.41 -18.22 7.38
C PRO A 78 1.72 -17.94 8.72
N ASP A 79 2.47 -17.46 9.71
CA ASP A 79 1.94 -17.17 11.04
C ASP A 79 1.57 -15.70 11.23
N ASP A 80 1.83 -14.88 10.24
CA ASP A 80 1.61 -13.44 10.29
C ASP A 80 0.48 -13.03 9.34
N TYR A 81 0.00 -11.81 9.50
CA TYR A 81 -0.95 -11.25 8.54
C TYR A 81 -0.87 -9.73 8.49
N ILE A 82 -1.34 -9.17 7.40
CA ILE A 82 -1.45 -7.72 7.23
C ILE A 82 -2.75 -7.28 7.90
N ALA A 83 -2.63 -6.70 9.09
CA ALA A 83 -3.76 -6.27 9.91
C ALA A 83 -4.15 -4.81 9.64
N TYR A 84 -3.24 -4.02 9.12
CA TYR A 84 -3.46 -2.60 8.92
C TYR A 84 -3.16 -2.25 7.47
N LEU A 85 -4.17 -1.74 6.77
CA LEU A 85 -4.05 -1.34 5.37
C LEU A 85 -4.29 0.15 5.24
N VAL A 86 -3.35 0.86 4.64
CA VAL A 86 -3.53 2.26 4.25
C VAL A 86 -3.53 2.33 2.73
N ASN A 87 -4.70 2.53 2.17
CA ASN A 87 -4.88 2.75 0.73
C ASN A 87 -4.57 4.20 0.42
N ASN A 88 -3.31 4.47 0.08
CA ASN A 88 -2.80 5.81 -0.20
C ASN A 88 -2.44 6.01 -1.67
N ALA A 89 -2.14 4.94 -2.41
CA ALA A 89 -1.76 5.06 -3.82
C ALA A 89 -2.81 5.82 -4.62
N GLY A 90 -2.37 6.83 -5.35
CA GLY A 90 -3.23 7.66 -6.17
C GLY A 90 -2.39 8.47 -7.13
N ILE A 91 -3.02 8.94 -8.18
CA ILE A 91 -2.41 9.86 -9.14
C ILE A 91 -3.36 11.02 -9.38
N ARG A 92 -2.80 12.14 -9.82
CA ARG A 92 -3.59 13.31 -10.23
C ARG A 92 -3.41 13.54 -11.72
N ARG A 93 -4.51 13.88 -12.38
CA ARG A 93 -4.55 14.31 -13.76
C ARG A 93 -5.52 15.49 -13.83
N ASP A 94 -4.99 16.68 -13.58
CA ASP A 94 -5.81 17.89 -13.53
C ASP A 94 -6.12 18.38 -14.94
N ASN A 95 -7.41 18.58 -15.21
CA ASN A 95 -7.88 19.17 -16.46
C ASN A 95 -9.34 19.61 -16.30
N VAL A 96 -9.79 20.51 -17.18
CA VAL A 96 -11.23 20.80 -17.24
C VAL A 96 -11.94 19.61 -17.89
N MET A 97 -13.14 19.31 -17.43
CA MET A 97 -13.82 18.07 -17.77
C MET A 97 -13.95 17.82 -19.27
N PHE A 98 -14.35 18.83 -20.06
CA PHE A 98 -14.57 18.63 -21.48
C PHE A 98 -13.30 18.47 -22.31
N MET A 99 -12.12 18.79 -21.75
CA MET A 99 -10.82 18.64 -22.39
C MET A 99 -10.04 17.43 -21.85
N MET A 100 -10.55 16.76 -20.82
CA MET A 100 -9.85 15.64 -20.20
C MET A 100 -9.80 14.45 -21.14
N PRO A 101 -8.60 13.93 -21.48
CA PRO A 101 -8.50 12.69 -22.26
C PRO A 101 -9.07 11.49 -21.48
N ASP A 102 -9.67 10.56 -22.20
CA ASP A 102 -10.20 9.32 -21.61
C ASP A 102 -9.12 8.56 -20.85
N GLU A 103 -7.89 8.55 -21.35
CA GLU A 103 -6.76 7.91 -20.71
C GLU A 103 -6.48 8.48 -19.31
N ASP A 104 -6.55 9.78 -19.13
CA ASP A 104 -6.33 10.43 -17.85
C ASP A 104 -7.43 10.03 -16.85
N TRP A 105 -8.68 10.04 -17.31
CA TRP A 105 -9.80 9.58 -16.50
C TRP A 105 -9.63 8.13 -16.05
N HIS A 106 -9.37 7.23 -17.00
CA HIS A 106 -9.20 5.81 -16.71
C HIS A 106 -8.00 5.55 -15.80
N SER A 107 -6.89 6.26 -16.00
CA SER A 107 -5.71 6.11 -15.14
C SER A 107 -5.99 6.45 -13.69
N VAL A 108 -6.72 7.53 -13.44
CA VAL A 108 -7.10 7.94 -12.07
C VAL A 108 -8.02 6.91 -11.44
N ILE A 109 -9.04 6.46 -12.17
CA ILE A 109 -9.98 5.44 -11.69
C ILE A 109 -9.25 4.12 -11.39
N ASP A 110 -8.38 3.68 -12.29
CA ASP A 110 -7.65 2.41 -12.13
C ASP A 110 -6.74 2.41 -10.92
N VAL A 111 -6.00 3.49 -10.68
CA VAL A 111 -5.10 3.55 -9.52
C VAL A 111 -5.88 3.77 -8.23
N THR A 112 -6.82 4.72 -8.21
CA THR A 112 -7.50 5.15 -6.99
C THR A 112 -8.60 4.19 -6.55
N LEU A 113 -9.49 3.78 -7.47
CA LEU A 113 -10.64 2.95 -7.14
C LEU A 113 -10.38 1.46 -7.35
N ASN A 114 -9.89 1.06 -8.53
CA ASN A 114 -9.61 -0.35 -8.78
C ASN A 114 -8.46 -0.85 -7.90
N GLY A 115 -7.43 -0.02 -7.70
CA GLY A 115 -6.33 -0.35 -6.82
C GLY A 115 -6.78 -0.56 -5.38
N PHE A 116 -7.60 0.34 -4.86
CA PHE A 116 -8.23 0.16 -3.54
C PHE A 116 -8.97 -1.18 -3.46
N PHE A 117 -9.77 -1.49 -4.46
CA PHE A 117 -10.58 -2.70 -4.48
C PHE A 117 -9.72 -3.96 -4.52
N TYR A 118 -8.72 -4.02 -5.39
CA TYR A 118 -7.89 -5.22 -5.54
C TYR A 118 -7.10 -5.54 -4.26
N VAL A 119 -6.49 -4.54 -3.65
CA VAL A 119 -5.70 -4.73 -2.42
C VAL A 119 -6.62 -5.08 -1.25
N THR A 120 -7.69 -4.31 -1.05
CA THR A 120 -8.62 -4.51 0.06
C THR A 120 -9.29 -5.88 -0.02
N ARG A 121 -9.78 -6.26 -1.20
CA ARG A 121 -10.45 -7.56 -1.38
C ARG A 121 -9.52 -8.72 -1.05
N HIS A 122 -8.24 -8.62 -1.40
CA HIS A 122 -7.28 -9.68 -1.11
C HIS A 122 -7.02 -9.85 0.39
N LEU A 123 -6.87 -8.74 1.11
CA LEU A 123 -6.49 -8.75 2.52
C LEU A 123 -7.67 -8.96 3.47
N LEU A 124 -8.86 -8.57 3.06
CA LEU A 124 -10.03 -8.54 3.94
C LEU A 124 -10.38 -9.90 4.58
N PRO A 125 -10.37 -11.03 3.85
CA PRO A 125 -10.70 -12.32 4.46
C PRO A 125 -9.83 -12.67 5.68
N LYS A 126 -8.53 -12.45 5.61
CA LYS A 126 -7.64 -12.72 6.75
C LYS A 126 -7.89 -11.79 7.92
N MET A 127 -8.18 -10.52 7.67
CA MET A 127 -8.56 -9.58 8.72
C MET A 127 -9.84 -10.03 9.44
N MET A 128 -10.82 -10.51 8.68
CA MET A 128 -12.10 -10.97 9.23
C MET A 128 -11.98 -12.24 10.05
N MET A 129 -11.08 -13.14 9.65
CA MET A 129 -10.90 -14.44 10.30
C MET A 129 -10.02 -14.39 11.55
N ARG A 130 -9.22 -13.37 11.72
CA ARG A 130 -8.33 -13.22 12.86
C ARG A 130 -9.05 -12.58 14.04
N ARG A 131 -8.74 -13.08 15.24
CA ARG A 131 -9.37 -12.62 16.49
C ARG A 131 -9.28 -11.10 16.68
N HIS A 132 -8.16 -10.50 16.31
CA HIS A 132 -7.92 -9.08 16.50
C HIS A 132 -8.34 -8.22 15.31
N GLY A 133 -8.90 -8.86 14.27
CA GLY A 133 -9.41 -8.15 13.10
C GLY A 133 -8.37 -7.35 12.34
N GLY A 134 -8.77 -6.21 11.84
CA GLY A 134 -7.91 -5.31 11.10
C GLY A 134 -8.42 -3.88 11.08
N ARG A 135 -7.65 -3.00 10.47
CA ARG A 135 -8.03 -1.60 10.25
C ARG A 135 -7.68 -1.21 8.83
N ILE A 136 -8.57 -0.51 8.19
CA ILE A 136 -8.39 -0.02 6.82
C ILE A 136 -8.58 1.49 6.84
N VAL A 137 -7.59 2.21 6.35
CA VAL A 137 -7.63 3.66 6.20
C VAL A 137 -7.54 3.97 4.71
N ASN A 138 -8.51 4.73 4.21
CA ASN A 138 -8.53 5.16 2.81
C ASN A 138 -8.20 6.65 2.75
N MET A 139 -7.15 6.97 2.01
CA MET A 139 -6.75 8.36 1.77
C MET A 139 -7.51 8.88 0.57
N THR A 140 -8.24 9.98 0.77
CA THR A 140 -9.02 10.62 -0.29
C THR A 140 -8.60 12.07 -0.45
N SER A 141 -8.95 12.66 -1.56
CA SER A 141 -8.68 14.09 -1.83
C SER A 141 -9.95 14.87 -2.10
#